data_906dceedc334ee3e8ffe86850953f52a
#
_entry.id   906dceedc334ee3e8ffe86850953f52a
#
_cell.length_a   1.000
_cell.length_b   1.000
_cell.length_c   1.000
_cell.angle_alpha   90.00
_cell.angle_beta   90.00
_cell.angle_gamma   90.00
#
_symmetry.space_group_name_H-M   'P 1'
#
loop_
_entity.id
_entity.type
_entity.pdbx_description
1 polymer ?
#
loop_
_entity_poly.entity_id
_entity_poly.type
_entity_poly.pdbx_seq_one_letter_code
_entity_poly.pdbx_strand_id
1 'polypeptide(L)'
;GTGNTETQTKTGGISHMRGRNFLICGLTGWCMEILFTSAGSLARHDGRLIGQTSLWMFPIYGMAACIGPVYAKIKKLPALLRGSIYTVGIFSFEYLSGSLLRRHHFCPWDYSSARANVNGLIRLDYAPFWLGAGLLFERILVHANRLT
;
A
#
# COMPACT_ATOMS: atom_id res chain seq x y z
N GLY A 1 5.85 -39.84 -15.77
CA GLY A 1 5.56 -39.18 -14.51
C GLY A 1 6.45 -37.98 -14.15
N THR A 2 6.89 -37.17 -15.15
CA THR A 2 7.76 -36.01 -14.89
C THR A 2 7.04 -34.66 -14.90
N GLY A 3 5.74 -34.64 -15.18
CA GLY A 3 4.99 -33.38 -15.25
C GLY A 3 4.52 -32.77 -13.94
N ASN A 4 4.37 -33.61 -12.89
CA ASN A 4 3.76 -33.15 -11.64
C ASN A 4 4.75 -32.44 -10.70
N THR A 5 6.03 -32.70 -10.81
CA THR A 5 7.04 -32.13 -9.90
C THR A 5 7.40 -30.69 -10.26
N GLU A 6 7.48 -30.38 -11.55
CA GLU A 6 7.78 -29.03 -12.01
C GLU A 6 6.63 -28.04 -11.73
N THR A 7 5.39 -28.49 -11.86
CA THR A 7 4.22 -27.64 -11.59
C THR A 7 4.10 -27.31 -10.11
N GLN A 8 4.38 -28.27 -9.24
CA GLN A 8 4.35 -28.05 -7.78
C GLN A 8 5.45 -27.08 -7.33
N THR A 9 6.63 -27.18 -7.89
CA THR A 9 7.75 -26.29 -7.53
C THR A 9 7.47 -24.85 -7.97
N LYS A 10 6.89 -24.65 -9.15
CA LYS A 10 6.51 -23.31 -9.64
C LYS A 10 5.40 -22.69 -8.78
N THR A 11 4.40 -23.46 -8.40
CA THR A 11 3.30 -22.99 -7.57
C THR A 11 3.76 -22.61 -6.16
N GLY A 12 4.64 -23.43 -5.56
CA GLY A 12 5.23 -23.14 -4.25
C GLY A 12 6.11 -21.90 -4.26
N GLY A 13 6.91 -21.69 -5.34
CA GLY A 13 7.75 -20.50 -5.49
C GLY A 13 6.92 -19.22 -5.63
N ILE A 14 5.85 -19.23 -6.41
CA ILE A 14 4.94 -18.09 -6.59
C ILE A 14 4.25 -17.73 -5.26
N SER A 15 3.77 -18.73 -4.50
CA SER A 15 3.14 -18.53 -3.20
C SER A 15 4.11 -17.90 -2.20
N HIS A 16 5.37 -18.36 -2.18
CA HIS A 16 6.41 -17.81 -1.32
C HIS A 16 6.74 -16.34 -1.68
N MET A 17 6.81 -16.00 -2.97
CA MET A 17 7.04 -14.63 -3.43
C MET A 17 5.90 -13.70 -3.04
N ARG A 18 4.65 -14.14 -3.09
CA ARG A 18 3.49 -13.35 -2.67
C ARG A 18 3.55 -13.02 -1.17
N GLY A 19 3.89 -13.98 -0.33
CA GLY A 19 4.04 -13.77 1.09
C GLY A 19 5.16 -12.78 1.41
N ARG A 20 6.31 -12.91 0.73
CA ARG A 20 7.43 -11.98 0.87
C ARG A 20 7.04 -10.57 0.44
N ASN A 21 6.37 -10.42 -0.70
CA ASN A 21 5.93 -9.12 -1.20
C ASN A 21 4.95 -8.46 -0.24
N PHE A 22 4.04 -9.24 0.34
CA PHE A 22 3.10 -8.76 1.35
C PHE A 22 3.84 -8.20 2.57
N LEU A 23 4.83 -8.93 3.08
CA LEU A 23 5.63 -8.49 4.22
C LEU A 23 6.43 -7.22 3.92
N ILE A 24 7.07 -7.15 2.74
CA ILE A 24 7.84 -5.98 2.31
C ILE A 24 6.94 -4.75 2.24
N CYS A 25 5.77 -4.87 1.63
CA CYS A 25 4.82 -3.76 1.50
C CYS A 25 4.26 -3.34 2.85
N GLY A 26 3.93 -4.29 3.72
CA GLY A 26 3.45 -3.99 5.06
C GLY A 26 4.46 -3.21 5.89
N LEU A 27 5.72 -3.67 5.91
CA LEU A 27 6.81 -2.99 6.61
C LEU A 27 7.09 -1.61 6.01
N THR A 28 7.13 -1.50 4.69
CA THR A 28 7.34 -0.23 3.99
C THR A 28 6.23 0.76 4.34
N GLY A 29 4.97 0.32 4.33
CA GLY A 29 3.84 1.15 4.70
C GLY A 29 3.89 1.63 6.14
N TRP A 30 4.27 0.77 7.07
CA TRP A 30 4.48 1.15 8.47
C TRP A 30 5.55 2.25 8.59
N CYS A 31 6.69 2.07 7.90
CA CYS A 31 7.77 3.07 7.92
C CYS A 31 7.30 4.39 7.33
N MET A 32 6.61 4.37 6.19
CA MET A 32 6.07 5.56 5.55
C MET A 32 5.11 6.30 6.47
N GLU A 33 4.23 5.58 7.14
CA GLU A 33 3.22 6.18 8.03
C GLU A 33 3.86 6.79 9.27
N ILE A 34 4.85 6.14 9.84
CA ILE A 34 5.60 6.68 10.98
C ILE A 34 6.33 7.95 10.57
N LEU A 35 6.99 7.96 9.41
CA LEU A 35 7.68 9.14 8.88
C LEU A 35 6.70 10.28 8.59
N PHE A 36 5.57 9.98 7.99
CA PHE A 36 4.53 10.97 7.67
C PHE A 36 3.95 11.60 8.93
N THR A 37 3.59 10.78 9.93
CA THR A 37 3.02 11.27 11.19
C THR A 37 4.05 12.00 12.04
N SER A 38 5.33 11.58 11.99
CA SER A 38 6.43 12.29 12.65
C SER A 38 6.65 13.67 12.03
N ALA A 39 6.56 13.78 10.71
CA ALA A 39 6.64 15.07 10.01
C ALA A 39 5.48 15.98 10.42
N GLY A 40 4.29 15.42 10.64
CA GLY A 40 3.15 16.15 11.20
C GLY A 40 3.43 16.69 12.61
N SER A 41 4.10 15.91 13.45
CA SER A 41 4.53 16.35 14.78
C SER A 41 5.50 17.53 14.69
N LEU A 42 6.46 17.47 13.76
CA LEU A 42 7.39 18.59 13.52
C LEU A 42 6.64 19.85 13.08
N ALA A 43 5.66 19.72 12.19
CA ALA A 43 4.83 20.83 11.73
C ALA A 43 4.05 21.49 12.88
N ARG A 44 3.70 20.73 13.92
CA ARG A 44 3.07 21.23 15.15
C ARG A 44 4.06 21.69 16.21
N HIS A 45 5.34 21.85 15.84
CA HIS A 45 6.43 22.25 16.72
C HIS A 45 6.69 21.29 17.89
N ASP A 46 6.35 20.00 17.71
CA ASP A 46 6.67 18.96 18.68
C ASP A 46 8.02 18.32 18.32
N GLY A 47 9.06 18.74 19.04
CA GLY A 47 10.42 18.25 18.80
C GLY A 47 10.67 16.79 19.15
N ARG A 48 9.71 16.12 19.78
CA ARG A 48 9.82 14.68 20.08
C ARG A 48 9.68 13.82 18.84
N LEU A 49 9.09 14.36 17.76
CA LEU A 49 8.94 13.70 16.46
C LEU A 49 8.26 12.31 16.54
N ILE A 50 7.27 12.20 17.42
CA ILE A 50 6.55 10.96 17.64
C ILE A 50 5.72 10.63 16.38
N GLY A 51 5.97 9.45 15.81
CA GLY A 51 5.16 8.89 14.74
C GLY A 51 4.23 7.82 15.27
N GLN A 52 3.12 7.57 14.55
CA GLN A 52 2.11 6.60 14.93
C GLN A 52 1.67 5.78 13.73
N THR A 53 1.38 4.50 13.99
CA THR A 53 0.73 3.60 13.05
C THR A 53 -0.11 2.58 13.82
N SER A 54 -0.80 1.70 13.12
CA SER A 54 -1.67 0.69 13.70
C SER A 54 -1.30 -0.70 13.16
N LEU A 55 -1.54 -1.74 13.96
CA LEU A 55 -1.38 -3.11 13.48
C LEU A 55 -2.28 -3.42 12.29
N TRP A 56 -3.47 -2.82 12.21
CA TRP A 56 -4.36 -2.97 11.06
C TRP A 56 -3.76 -2.45 9.76
N MET A 57 -2.87 -1.46 9.85
CA MET A 57 -2.23 -0.89 8.66
C MET A 57 -1.24 -1.85 8.02
N PHE A 58 -0.69 -2.82 8.75
CA PHE A 58 0.23 -3.80 8.18
C PHE A 58 -0.41 -4.62 7.05
N PRO A 59 -1.54 -5.33 7.27
CA PRO A 59 -2.19 -6.05 6.18
C PRO A 59 -2.75 -5.12 5.11
N ILE A 60 -3.19 -3.92 5.47
CA ILE A 60 -3.69 -2.93 4.51
C ILE A 60 -2.58 -2.54 3.53
N TYR A 61 -1.41 -2.13 4.03
CA TYR A 61 -0.27 -1.82 3.18
C TYR A 61 0.31 -3.06 2.50
N GLY A 62 0.22 -4.23 3.14
CA GLY A 62 0.63 -5.49 2.53
C GLY A 62 -0.11 -5.79 1.24
N MET A 63 -1.38 -5.36 1.13
CA MET A 63 -2.16 -5.51 -0.10
C MET A 63 -1.61 -4.68 -1.26
N ALA A 64 -0.70 -3.73 -1.02
CA ALA A 64 0.03 -3.05 -2.09
C ALA A 64 0.88 -4.02 -2.91
N ALA A 65 1.13 -5.24 -2.43
CA ALA A 65 1.75 -6.30 -3.21
C ALA A 65 0.97 -6.63 -4.49
N CYS A 66 -0.33 -6.34 -4.54
CA CYS A 66 -1.16 -6.47 -5.75
C CYS A 66 -0.71 -5.54 -6.89
N ILE A 67 0.07 -4.50 -6.58
CA ILE A 67 0.67 -3.61 -7.59
C ILE A 67 1.60 -4.39 -8.51
N GLY A 68 2.29 -5.42 -8.02
CA GLY A 68 3.18 -6.23 -8.83
C GLY A 68 2.50 -6.85 -10.06
N PRO A 69 1.44 -7.65 -9.89
CA PRO A 69 0.68 -8.20 -11.02
C PRO A 69 0.07 -7.13 -11.93
N VAL A 70 -0.41 -6.03 -11.35
CA VAL A 70 -0.97 -4.91 -12.13
C VAL A 70 0.12 -4.27 -12.98
N TYR A 71 1.31 -4.02 -12.41
CA TYR A 71 2.46 -3.49 -13.14
C TYR A 71 2.82 -4.36 -14.35
N ALA A 72 2.81 -5.68 -14.19
CA ALA A 72 3.12 -6.60 -15.28
C ALA A 72 2.20 -6.40 -16.50
N LYS A 73 0.96 -5.97 -16.26
CA LYS A 73 -0.03 -5.71 -17.33
C LYS A 73 0.09 -4.31 -17.93
N ILE A 74 0.52 -3.31 -17.15
CA ILE A 74 0.51 -1.90 -17.54
C ILE A 74 1.90 -1.27 -17.65
N LYS A 75 2.96 -2.07 -17.60
CA LYS A 75 4.36 -1.58 -17.60
C LYS A 75 4.73 -0.73 -18.80
N LYS A 76 4.00 -0.85 -19.92
CA LYS A 76 4.24 -0.07 -21.14
C LYS A 76 3.66 1.34 -21.07
N LEU A 77 2.79 1.63 -20.09
CA LEU A 77 2.19 2.95 -19.94
C LEU A 77 3.17 3.93 -19.29
N PRO A 78 3.01 5.25 -19.55
CA PRO A 78 3.79 6.27 -18.85
C PRO A 78 3.62 6.19 -17.34
N ALA A 79 4.64 6.63 -16.59
CA ALA A 79 4.61 6.59 -15.13
C ALA A 79 3.40 7.32 -14.54
N LEU A 80 3.00 8.45 -15.13
CA LEU A 80 1.86 9.23 -14.66
C LEU A 80 0.55 8.42 -14.75
N LEU A 81 0.35 7.69 -15.86
CA LEU A 81 -0.83 6.83 -16.03
C LEU A 81 -0.80 5.64 -15.06
N ARG A 82 0.36 5.01 -14.89
CA ARG A 82 0.50 3.90 -13.94
C ARG A 82 0.19 4.37 -12.52
N GLY A 83 0.78 5.50 -12.10
CA GLY A 83 0.52 6.09 -10.80
C GLY A 83 -0.95 6.46 -10.58
N SER A 84 -1.62 6.95 -11.61
CA SER A 84 -3.05 7.26 -11.56
C SER A 84 -3.90 6.01 -11.34
N ILE A 85 -3.58 4.92 -12.04
CA ILE A 85 -4.26 3.63 -11.87
C ILE A 85 -4.07 3.11 -10.44
N TYR A 86 -2.84 3.18 -9.91
CA TYR A 86 -2.56 2.78 -8.52
C TYR A 86 -3.33 3.64 -7.53
N THR A 87 -3.44 4.95 -7.77
CA THR A 87 -4.17 5.88 -6.91
C THR A 87 -5.65 5.50 -6.82
N VAL A 88 -6.29 5.20 -7.96
CA VAL A 88 -7.69 4.75 -7.99
C VAL A 88 -7.84 3.44 -7.21
N GLY A 89 -6.92 2.50 -7.39
CA GLY A 89 -6.92 1.24 -6.66
C GLY A 89 -6.74 1.44 -5.16
N ILE A 90 -5.82 2.31 -4.75
CA ILE A 90 -5.56 2.64 -3.34
C ILE A 90 -6.80 3.28 -2.70
N PHE A 91 -7.40 4.27 -3.34
CA PHE A 91 -8.63 4.91 -2.84
C PHE A 91 -9.76 3.90 -2.69
N SER A 92 -9.97 3.04 -3.69
CA SER A 92 -11.00 2.00 -3.64
C SER A 92 -10.77 1.05 -2.47
N PHE A 93 -9.54 0.58 -2.30
CA PHE A 93 -9.18 -0.35 -1.22
C PHE A 93 -9.28 0.34 0.15
N GLU A 94 -8.81 1.57 0.26
CA GLU A 94 -8.90 2.36 1.49
C GLU A 94 -10.35 2.58 1.90
N TYR A 95 -11.22 2.89 0.95
CA TYR A 95 -12.65 3.06 1.20
C TYR A 95 -13.29 1.75 1.67
N LEU A 96 -13.03 0.65 0.98
CA LEU A 96 -13.61 -0.66 1.31
C LEU A 96 -13.10 -1.18 2.65
N SER A 97 -11.79 -1.15 2.89
CA SER A 97 -11.20 -1.62 4.14
C SER A 97 -11.59 -0.73 5.31
N GLY A 98 -11.58 0.58 5.12
CA GLY A 98 -12.01 1.54 6.14
C GLY A 98 -13.49 1.39 6.49
N SER A 99 -14.34 1.15 5.49
CA SER A 99 -15.76 0.90 5.68
C SER A 99 -16.00 -0.35 6.53
N LEU A 100 -15.27 -1.43 6.22
CA LEU A 100 -15.34 -2.68 6.98
C LEU A 100 -14.87 -2.48 8.43
N LEU A 101 -13.73 -1.85 8.63
CA LEU A 101 -13.18 -1.60 9.96
C LEU A 101 -14.07 -0.66 10.77
N ARG A 102 -14.67 0.34 10.12
CA ARG A 102 -15.58 1.28 10.78
C ARG A 102 -16.84 0.58 11.31
N ARG A 103 -17.35 -0.41 10.58
CA ARG A 103 -18.49 -1.21 11.05
C ARG A 103 -18.22 -1.87 12.40
N HIS A 104 -16.98 -2.25 12.66
CA HIS A 104 -16.54 -2.89 13.89
C HIS A 104 -15.89 -1.92 14.87
N HIS A 105 -15.92 -0.60 14.60
CA HIS A 105 -15.29 0.46 15.39
C HIS A 105 -13.76 0.32 15.50
N PHE A 106 -13.11 -0.27 14.50
CA PHE A 106 -11.66 -0.54 14.48
C PHE A 106 -10.89 0.31 13.49
N CYS A 107 -11.55 1.21 12.73
CA CYS A 107 -10.87 2.02 11.72
C CYS A 107 -9.88 2.98 12.37
N PRO A 108 -8.55 2.86 12.06
CA PRO A 108 -7.54 3.68 12.73
C PRO A 108 -7.40 5.09 12.15
N TRP A 109 -8.13 5.44 11.10
CA TRP A 109 -8.05 6.78 10.51
C TRP A 109 -9.44 7.39 10.34
N ASP A 110 -9.49 8.71 10.29
CA ASP A 110 -10.70 9.48 10.05
C ASP A 110 -10.33 10.81 9.38
N TYR A 111 -10.80 11.00 8.16
CA TYR A 111 -10.55 12.21 7.38
C TYR A 111 -11.72 13.21 7.42
N SER A 112 -12.66 13.05 8.34
CA SER A 112 -13.89 13.87 8.39
C SER A 112 -13.62 15.36 8.48
N SER A 113 -12.48 15.77 9.07
CA SER A 113 -12.08 17.16 9.18
C SER A 113 -11.52 17.76 7.88
N ALA A 114 -11.17 16.95 6.90
CA ALA A 114 -10.63 17.41 5.62
C ALA A 114 -11.75 17.79 4.66
N ARG A 115 -11.56 18.87 3.89
CA ARG A 115 -12.58 19.34 2.92
C ARG A 115 -12.84 18.34 1.80
N ALA A 116 -11.79 17.65 1.35
CA ALA A 116 -11.87 16.74 0.20
C ALA A 116 -12.16 15.29 0.62
N ASN A 117 -12.61 15.05 1.86
CA ASN A 117 -12.92 13.69 2.31
C ASN A 117 -14.19 13.15 1.66
N VAL A 118 -14.26 11.82 1.51
CA VAL A 118 -15.45 11.09 1.10
C VAL A 118 -15.82 10.14 2.24
N ASN A 119 -16.89 10.46 2.95
CA ASN A 119 -17.38 9.73 4.12
C ASN A 119 -16.33 9.53 5.24
N GLY A 120 -15.31 10.41 5.31
CA GLY A 120 -14.23 10.31 6.27
C GLY A 120 -13.25 9.15 5.99
N LEU A 121 -13.47 8.37 4.93
CA LEU A 121 -12.70 7.16 4.62
C LEU A 121 -11.54 7.41 3.66
N ILE A 122 -11.72 8.32 2.70
CA ILE A 122 -10.66 8.72 1.78
C ILE A 122 -10.57 10.24 1.71
N ARG A 123 -9.42 10.71 1.24
CA ARG A 123 -9.13 12.13 1.11
C ARG A 123 -8.54 12.38 -0.27
N LEU A 124 -9.36 13.00 -1.15
CA LEU A 124 -9.02 13.16 -2.57
C LEU A 124 -7.80 14.06 -2.81
N ASP A 125 -7.54 15.02 -1.93
CA ASP A 125 -6.36 15.89 -2.02
C ASP A 125 -5.05 15.16 -1.73
N TYR A 126 -5.11 13.91 -1.25
CA TYR A 126 -3.94 13.04 -1.11
C TYR A 126 -3.60 12.28 -2.40
N ALA A 127 -4.34 12.50 -3.50
CA ALA A 127 -4.07 11.81 -4.76
C ALA A 127 -2.60 11.92 -5.22
N PRO A 128 -1.95 13.11 -5.22
CA PRO A 128 -0.53 13.18 -5.58
C PRO A 128 0.36 12.37 -4.66
N PHE A 129 0.07 12.33 -3.36
CA PHE A 129 0.80 11.52 -2.39
C PHE A 129 0.67 10.02 -2.70
N TRP A 130 -0.55 9.56 -2.93
CA TRP A 130 -0.80 8.14 -3.25
C TRP A 130 -0.24 7.75 -4.61
N LEU A 131 -0.22 8.68 -5.59
CA LEU A 131 0.44 8.46 -6.87
C LEU A 131 1.93 8.18 -6.67
N GLY A 132 2.62 9.03 -5.89
CA GLY A 132 4.02 8.83 -5.55
C GLY A 132 4.25 7.55 -4.76
N ALA A 133 3.40 7.27 -3.76
CA ALA A 133 3.49 6.05 -2.97
C ALA A 133 3.27 4.80 -3.81
N GLY A 134 2.29 4.81 -4.72
CA GLY A 134 2.03 3.70 -5.63
C GLY A 134 3.23 3.40 -6.52
N LEU A 135 3.87 4.42 -7.08
CA LEU A 135 5.08 4.27 -7.88
C LEU A 135 6.26 3.78 -7.02
N LEU A 136 6.35 4.19 -5.77
CA LEU A 136 7.37 3.70 -4.84
C LEU A 136 7.18 2.21 -4.56
N PHE A 137 5.97 1.76 -4.27
CA PHE A 137 5.68 0.34 -4.07
C PHE A 137 5.98 -0.47 -5.32
N GLU A 138 5.61 0.05 -6.51
CA GLU A 138 5.96 -0.56 -7.80
C GLU A 138 7.47 -0.80 -7.89
N ARG A 139 8.27 0.23 -7.62
CA ARG A 139 9.72 0.16 -7.70
C ARG A 139 10.32 -0.84 -6.70
N ILE A 140 9.82 -0.83 -5.48
CA ILE A 140 10.24 -1.78 -4.44
C ILE A 140 9.94 -3.22 -4.86
N LEU A 141 8.74 -3.47 -5.38
CA LEU A 141 8.34 -4.81 -5.81
C LEU A 141 9.14 -5.29 -7.01
N VAL A 142 9.35 -4.43 -8.01
CA VAL A 142 10.15 -4.77 -9.18
C VAL A 142 11.59 -5.08 -8.77
N HIS A 143 12.18 -4.28 -7.92
CA HIS A 143 13.55 -4.50 -7.45
C HIS A 143 13.67 -5.77 -6.61
N ALA A 144 12.76 -5.99 -5.67
CA ALA A 144 12.75 -7.18 -4.82
C ALA A 144 12.63 -8.47 -5.63
N ASN A 145 11.80 -8.47 -6.68
CA ASN A 145 11.59 -9.66 -7.52
C ASN A 145 12.73 -9.90 -8.52
N ARG A 146 13.55 -8.89 -8.82
CA ARG A 146 14.75 -9.05 -9.65
C ARG A 146 15.89 -9.73 -8.91
N LEU A 147 15.96 -9.59 -7.59
CA LEU A 147 17.01 -10.16 -6.76
C LEU A 147 16.80 -11.65 -6.46
N THR A 148 15.70 -12.19 -6.91
CA THR A 148 15.36 -13.62 -6.79
C THR A 148 15.18 -14.23 -8.16
#